data_ec9bed14fdadf948084b2b2cb40d2fd0
#
_entry.id   ec9bed14fdadf948084b2b2cb40d2fd0
#
_cell.length_a   1.000
_cell.length_b   1.000
_cell.length_c   1.000
_cell.angle_alpha   90.00
_cell.angle_beta   90.00
_cell.angle_gamma   90.00
#
_symmetry.space_group_name_H-M   'P 1'
#
loop_
_entity.id
_entity.type
_entity.pdbx_description
1 polymer ?
#
loop_
_entity_poly.entity_id
_entity_poly.type
_entity_poly.pdbx_seq_one_letter_code
_entity_poly.pdbx_strand_id
1 'polypeptide(L)'
;PYTTLFRSGSDSVLNKDKGEPDKAKQRCNADPWHLPMAAGPIAVVYNVDGVKDLTLSTPTLAKIFSGAIKKWDDPAIKKENPSAKLPSAQIEVFYRKDESGTTDNFTKFLNKAAGDIWTEKHSKTWKGAGKGADKSAGIAQAVKETKNSISYDEWSYATKNKDRKSTRLNS
;
A
#
# COMPACT_ATOMS: atom_id res chain seq x y z
N PRO A 1 -21.63 -27.61 25.18
CA PRO A 1 -20.85 -27.49 23.96
C PRO A 1 -20.26 -26.09 23.90
N TYR A 2 -18.95 -25.96 24.08
CA TYR A 2 -18.25 -24.68 23.99
C TYR A 2 -18.16 -24.33 22.50
N THR A 3 -18.96 -23.39 22.03
CA THR A 3 -18.82 -22.81 20.71
C THR A 3 -17.51 -22.03 20.66
N THR A 4 -16.50 -22.60 20.01
CA THR A 4 -15.23 -21.91 19.78
C THR A 4 -15.51 -20.76 18.81
N LEU A 5 -15.55 -19.54 19.33
CA LEU A 5 -15.68 -18.32 18.52
C LEU A 5 -14.39 -18.12 17.73
N PHE A 6 -14.42 -18.39 16.43
CA PHE A 6 -13.33 -18.04 15.53
C PHE A 6 -13.36 -16.53 15.28
N ARG A 7 -12.27 -15.85 15.67
CA ARG A 7 -12.07 -14.42 15.42
C ARG A 7 -10.87 -14.24 14.51
N SER A 8 -10.99 -13.39 13.52
CA SER A 8 -9.90 -13.01 12.63
C SER A 8 -9.96 -11.52 12.36
N GLY A 9 -8.81 -10.85 12.35
CA GLY A 9 -8.70 -9.47 11.92
C GLY A 9 -8.43 -9.40 10.41
N SER A 10 -9.05 -8.44 9.74
CA SER A 10 -8.81 -8.15 8.33
C SER A 10 -8.99 -6.66 8.07
N ASP A 11 -8.16 -6.09 7.19
CA ASP A 11 -8.25 -4.68 6.78
C ASP A 11 -9.29 -4.48 5.67
N SER A 12 -9.88 -5.55 5.15
CA SER A 12 -10.95 -5.50 4.15
C SER A 12 -12.05 -6.51 4.46
N VAL A 13 -13.25 -6.23 4.00
CA VAL A 13 -14.39 -7.15 4.09
C VAL A 13 -14.15 -8.40 3.22
N LEU A 14 -14.84 -9.49 3.54
CA LEU A 14 -14.82 -10.71 2.72
C LEU A 14 -15.35 -10.42 1.31
N ASN A 15 -14.62 -10.87 0.31
CA ASN A 15 -14.95 -10.64 -1.10
C ASN A 15 -16.04 -11.62 -1.54
N LYS A 16 -17.21 -11.08 -1.88
CA LYS A 16 -18.37 -11.87 -2.34
C LYS A 16 -18.10 -12.54 -3.70
N ASP A 17 -17.43 -11.84 -4.62
CA ASP A 17 -17.15 -12.35 -5.97
C ASP A 17 -16.20 -13.55 -5.96
N LYS A 18 -15.38 -13.67 -4.91
CA LYS A 18 -14.47 -14.82 -4.66
C LYS A 18 -15.09 -15.90 -3.78
N GLY A 19 -16.35 -15.77 -3.39
CA GLY A 19 -17.04 -16.70 -2.50
C GLY A 19 -16.43 -16.80 -1.09
N GLU A 20 -15.73 -15.75 -0.63
CA GLU A 20 -15.08 -15.76 0.69
C GLU A 20 -16.09 -15.89 1.84
N PRO A 21 -17.28 -15.25 1.81
CA PRO A 21 -18.29 -15.45 2.86
C PRO A 21 -18.75 -16.91 2.96
N ASP A 22 -18.97 -17.59 1.82
CA ASP A 22 -19.43 -18.98 1.81
C ASP A 22 -18.37 -19.94 2.37
N LYS A 23 -17.09 -19.70 2.03
CA LYS A 23 -15.96 -20.44 2.59
C LYS A 23 -15.85 -20.24 4.10
N ALA A 24 -16.05 -19.01 4.57
CA ALA A 24 -16.05 -18.71 6.00
C ALA A 24 -17.22 -19.39 6.71
N LYS A 25 -18.42 -19.37 6.11
CA LYS A 25 -19.61 -20.07 6.61
C LYS A 25 -19.38 -21.57 6.73
N GLN A 26 -18.84 -22.20 5.69
CA GLN A 26 -18.51 -23.63 5.71
C GLN A 26 -17.51 -23.98 6.82
N ARG A 27 -16.46 -23.15 6.98
CA ARG A 27 -15.42 -23.40 7.99
C ARG A 27 -15.92 -23.22 9.43
N CYS A 28 -16.77 -22.22 9.66
CA CYS A 28 -17.21 -21.85 10.99
C CYS A 28 -18.60 -22.43 11.34
N ASN A 29 -19.29 -23.07 10.39
CA ASN A 29 -20.68 -23.52 10.49
C ASN A 29 -21.63 -22.40 10.99
N ALA A 30 -21.34 -21.16 10.60
CA ALA A 30 -22.11 -19.97 10.97
C ALA A 30 -21.85 -18.84 9.96
N ASP A 31 -22.79 -17.94 9.79
CA ASP A 31 -22.61 -16.78 8.92
C ASP A 31 -21.55 -15.84 9.48
N PRO A 32 -20.60 -15.37 8.62
CA PRO A 32 -19.57 -14.44 9.06
C PRO A 32 -20.13 -13.03 9.28
N TRP A 33 -19.77 -12.43 10.40
CA TRP A 33 -20.12 -11.05 10.71
C TRP A 33 -18.90 -10.16 10.63
N HIS A 34 -19.05 -8.99 9.99
CA HIS A 34 -18.03 -7.96 9.95
C HIS A 34 -18.32 -6.91 11.01
N LEU A 35 -17.45 -6.81 12.00
CA LEU A 35 -17.52 -5.80 13.05
C LEU A 35 -16.38 -4.82 12.86
N PRO A 36 -16.65 -3.54 12.55
CA PRO A 36 -15.61 -2.50 12.54
C PRO A 36 -15.04 -2.34 13.95
N MET A 37 -13.76 -2.63 14.13
CA MET A 37 -13.09 -2.55 15.45
C MET A 37 -12.11 -1.40 15.54
N ALA A 38 -11.44 -1.07 14.41
CA ALA A 38 -10.46 -0.01 14.34
C ALA A 38 -10.37 0.54 12.92
N ALA A 39 -9.95 1.79 12.79
CA ALA A 39 -9.57 2.39 11.51
C ALA A 39 -8.08 2.73 11.57
N GLY A 40 -7.31 2.24 10.61
CA GLY A 40 -5.89 2.52 10.46
C GLY A 40 -5.61 3.12 9.09
N PRO A 41 -4.95 4.30 8.99
CA PRO A 41 -4.58 4.85 7.70
C PRO A 41 -3.48 4.02 7.05
N ILE A 42 -3.47 4.00 5.71
CA ILE A 42 -2.39 3.49 4.91
C ILE A 42 -1.47 4.66 4.57
N ALA A 43 -0.18 4.49 4.80
CA ALA A 43 0.84 5.47 4.48
C ALA A 43 1.63 5.03 3.24
N VAL A 44 2.06 5.99 2.44
CA VAL A 44 3.13 5.79 1.47
C VAL A 44 4.46 6.04 2.18
N VAL A 45 5.30 5.03 2.20
CA VAL A 45 6.62 5.05 2.87
C VAL A 45 7.74 5.05 1.83
N TYR A 46 8.81 5.80 2.07
CA TYR A 46 9.91 5.91 1.13
C TYR A 46 11.26 6.05 1.85
N ASN A 47 12.33 5.72 1.14
CA ASN A 47 13.70 5.85 1.59
C ASN A 47 14.54 6.54 0.51
N VAL A 48 14.60 7.86 0.54
CA VAL A 48 15.36 8.69 -0.40
C VAL A 48 16.30 9.61 0.38
N ASP A 49 17.60 9.50 0.10
CA ASP A 49 18.61 10.30 0.76
C ASP A 49 18.39 11.80 0.49
N GLY A 50 18.49 12.61 1.54
CA GLY A 50 18.39 14.07 1.44
C GLY A 50 16.95 14.61 1.28
N VAL A 51 15.96 13.77 1.06
CA VAL A 51 14.55 14.18 0.96
C VAL A 51 13.84 13.95 2.29
N LYS A 52 13.50 15.04 2.99
CA LYS A 52 12.80 14.97 4.29
C LYS A 52 11.29 14.95 4.14
N ASP A 53 10.78 15.79 3.25
CA ASP A 53 9.35 15.90 2.97
C ASP A 53 9.15 15.68 1.47
N LEU A 54 8.37 14.69 1.13
CA LEU A 54 8.02 14.36 -0.25
C LEU A 54 6.51 14.56 -0.41
N THR A 55 6.15 15.38 -1.38
CA THR A 55 4.75 15.59 -1.78
C THR A 55 4.52 14.87 -3.10
N LEU A 56 3.49 14.06 -3.16
CA LEU A 56 3.08 13.37 -4.39
C LEU A 56 1.57 13.56 -4.58
N SER A 57 1.19 13.99 -5.77
CA SER A 57 -0.22 13.93 -6.18
C SER A 57 -0.64 12.49 -6.46
N THR A 58 -1.94 12.20 -6.38
CA THR A 58 -2.45 10.86 -6.66
C THR A 58 -2.12 10.37 -8.07
N PRO A 59 -2.20 11.21 -9.14
CA PRO A 59 -1.77 10.80 -10.47
C PRO A 59 -0.29 10.44 -10.56
N THR A 60 0.59 11.21 -9.91
CA THR A 60 2.03 10.93 -9.87
C THR A 60 2.31 9.64 -9.12
N LEU A 61 1.63 9.43 -7.99
CA LEU A 61 1.72 8.19 -7.22
C LEU A 61 1.27 6.97 -8.05
N ALA A 62 0.15 7.07 -8.75
CA ALA A 62 -0.34 5.99 -9.61
C ALA A 62 0.67 5.65 -10.74
N LYS A 63 1.31 6.67 -11.34
CA LYS A 63 2.36 6.47 -12.36
C LYS A 63 3.61 5.78 -11.79
N ILE A 64 3.99 6.07 -10.56
CA ILE A 64 5.11 5.39 -9.90
C ILE A 64 4.76 3.91 -9.69
N PHE A 65 3.61 3.62 -9.09
CA PHE A 65 3.21 2.25 -8.78
C PHE A 65 2.80 1.41 -10.00
N SER A 66 2.40 2.03 -11.10
CA SER A 66 2.21 1.35 -12.40
C SER A 66 3.52 1.12 -13.15
N GLY A 67 4.62 1.77 -12.74
CA GLY A 67 5.91 1.69 -13.42
C GLY A 67 6.09 2.64 -14.60
N ALA A 68 5.17 3.57 -14.80
CA ALA A 68 5.28 4.62 -15.82
C ALA A 68 6.37 5.65 -15.45
N ILE A 69 6.47 6.04 -14.19
CA ILE A 69 7.58 6.84 -13.65
C ILE A 69 8.59 5.90 -12.99
N LYS A 70 9.82 5.94 -13.46
CA LYS A 70 10.89 5.03 -13.04
C LYS A 70 12.04 5.71 -12.29
N LYS A 71 12.10 7.04 -12.28
CA LYS A 71 13.19 7.79 -11.65
C LYS A 71 12.66 8.86 -10.71
N TRP A 72 13.40 9.12 -9.63
CA TRP A 72 13.04 10.15 -8.66
C TRP A 72 13.13 11.58 -9.23
N ASP A 73 14.02 11.80 -10.21
CA ASP A 73 14.19 13.10 -10.86
C ASP A 73 13.23 13.35 -12.02
N ASP A 74 12.18 12.55 -12.15
CA ASP A 74 11.13 12.76 -13.16
C ASP A 74 10.52 14.16 -13.05
N PRO A 75 10.25 14.84 -14.18
CA PRO A 75 9.67 16.18 -14.19
C PRO A 75 8.37 16.32 -13.38
N ALA A 76 7.52 15.28 -13.36
CA ALA A 76 6.28 15.30 -12.58
C ALA A 76 6.58 15.37 -11.08
N ILE A 77 7.53 14.58 -10.58
CA ILE A 77 7.92 14.60 -9.16
C ILE A 77 8.62 15.90 -8.81
N LYS A 78 9.53 16.39 -9.67
CA LYS A 78 10.24 17.68 -9.47
C LYS A 78 9.28 18.86 -9.38
N LYS A 79 8.26 18.89 -10.23
CA LYS A 79 7.24 19.95 -10.22
C LYS A 79 6.50 20.03 -8.89
N GLU A 80 6.22 18.90 -8.28
CA GLU A 80 5.53 18.81 -6.99
C GLU A 80 6.46 19.07 -5.80
N ASN A 81 7.78 18.99 -6.01
CA ASN A 81 8.81 19.11 -4.97
C ASN A 81 9.95 20.06 -5.39
N PRO A 82 9.68 21.34 -5.67
CA PRO A 82 10.67 22.26 -6.27
C PRO A 82 11.90 22.52 -5.37
N SER A 83 11.73 22.38 -4.06
CA SER A 83 12.83 22.59 -3.09
C SER A 83 13.59 21.30 -2.73
N ALA A 84 13.11 20.14 -3.17
CA ALA A 84 13.74 18.86 -2.86
C ALA A 84 14.88 18.54 -3.83
N LYS A 85 16.03 18.14 -3.31
CA LYS A 85 17.16 17.61 -4.12
C LYS A 85 16.89 16.14 -4.45
N LEU A 86 16.08 15.89 -5.48
CA LEU A 86 15.75 14.55 -5.91
C LEU A 86 16.93 13.92 -6.67
N PRO A 87 17.36 12.70 -6.31
CA PRO A 87 18.46 12.01 -6.99
C PRO A 87 18.05 11.52 -8.38
N SER A 88 18.99 11.50 -9.33
CA SER A 88 18.80 10.83 -10.63
C SER A 88 18.99 9.32 -10.47
N ALA A 89 18.11 8.69 -9.67
CA ALA A 89 18.14 7.28 -9.34
C ALA A 89 16.84 6.59 -9.71
N GLN A 90 16.91 5.29 -9.98
CA GLN A 90 15.70 4.50 -10.21
C GLN A 90 14.88 4.37 -8.93
N ILE A 91 13.57 4.34 -9.08
CA ILE A 91 12.61 4.10 -8.01
C ILE A 91 12.48 2.59 -7.82
N GLU A 92 12.83 2.09 -6.66
CA GLU A 92 12.61 0.70 -6.27
C GLU A 92 11.24 0.59 -5.57
N VAL A 93 10.24 0.14 -6.30
CA VAL A 93 8.89 -0.06 -5.76
C VAL A 93 8.82 -1.39 -5.04
N PHE A 94 8.31 -1.38 -3.79
CA PHE A 94 7.97 -2.61 -3.07
C PHE A 94 6.47 -2.75 -2.89
N TYR A 95 5.98 -4.00 -2.89
CA TYR A 95 4.57 -4.34 -2.69
C TYR A 95 4.40 -5.59 -1.84
N ARG A 96 3.23 -5.75 -1.25
CA ARG A 96 2.84 -6.96 -0.51
C ARG A 96 2.67 -8.13 -1.48
N LYS A 97 3.51 -9.17 -1.38
CA LYS A 97 3.37 -10.37 -2.22
C LYS A 97 2.29 -11.33 -1.73
N ASP A 98 1.94 -11.24 -0.44
CA ASP A 98 0.82 -11.97 0.14
C ASP A 98 -0.52 -11.29 -0.16
N GLU A 99 -1.61 -12.05 -0.11
CA GLU A 99 -2.96 -11.47 -0.19
C GLU A 99 -3.23 -10.58 1.03
N SER A 100 -3.51 -9.29 0.80
CA SER A 100 -3.58 -8.29 1.85
C SER A 100 -4.77 -7.35 1.70
N GLY A 101 -5.46 -7.10 2.80
CA GLY A 101 -6.49 -6.05 2.88
C GLY A 101 -5.88 -4.66 2.69
N THR A 102 -4.64 -4.43 3.12
CA THR A 102 -3.91 -3.17 2.87
C THR A 102 -3.71 -2.94 1.37
N THR A 103 -3.33 -3.99 0.62
CA THR A 103 -3.21 -3.93 -0.85
C THR A 103 -4.56 -3.66 -1.51
N ASP A 104 -5.63 -4.31 -1.06
CA ASP A 104 -6.98 -4.10 -1.60
C ASP A 104 -7.43 -2.64 -1.44
N ASN A 105 -7.26 -2.08 -0.23
CA ASN A 105 -7.63 -0.69 0.05
C ASN A 105 -6.74 0.31 -0.70
N PHE A 106 -5.44 0.07 -0.81
CA PHE A 106 -4.52 0.92 -1.56
C PHE A 106 -4.84 0.92 -3.07
N THR A 107 -5.05 -0.25 -3.66
CA THR A 107 -5.42 -0.36 -5.08
C THR A 107 -6.81 0.21 -5.38
N LYS A 108 -7.76 0.10 -4.43
CA LYS A 108 -9.07 0.75 -4.51
C LYS A 108 -8.94 2.27 -4.52
N PHE A 109 -8.05 2.81 -3.68
CA PHE A 109 -7.76 4.24 -3.67
C PHE A 109 -7.17 4.70 -5.00
N LEU A 110 -6.15 4.01 -5.53
CA LEU A 110 -5.54 4.34 -6.82
C LEU A 110 -6.56 4.29 -7.97
N ASN A 111 -7.37 3.23 -8.02
CA ASN A 111 -8.40 3.09 -9.05
C ASN A 111 -9.46 4.19 -8.97
N LYS A 112 -9.91 4.55 -7.77
CA LYS A 112 -10.94 5.59 -7.59
C LYS A 112 -10.41 7.00 -7.89
N ALA A 113 -9.18 7.30 -7.51
CA ALA A 113 -8.62 8.65 -7.55
C ALA A 113 -7.74 8.93 -8.78
N ALA A 114 -7.28 7.89 -9.49
CA ALA A 114 -6.46 7.98 -10.69
C ALA A 114 -6.77 6.84 -11.69
N GLY A 115 -8.05 6.55 -11.92
CA GLY A 115 -8.51 5.41 -12.73
C GLY A 115 -8.04 5.43 -14.18
N ASP A 116 -7.77 6.60 -14.75
CA ASP A 116 -7.20 6.74 -16.10
C ASP A 116 -5.75 6.25 -16.19
N ILE A 117 -5.03 6.21 -15.06
CA ILE A 117 -3.64 5.78 -14.96
C ILE A 117 -3.56 4.38 -14.37
N TRP A 118 -4.30 4.14 -13.29
CA TRP A 118 -4.43 2.84 -12.64
C TRP A 118 -5.73 2.17 -13.08
N THR A 119 -5.69 1.45 -14.20
CA THR A 119 -6.85 0.80 -14.81
C THR A 119 -7.22 -0.53 -14.16
N GLU A 120 -6.31 -1.10 -13.35
CA GLU A 120 -6.54 -2.37 -12.67
C GLU A 120 -7.64 -2.24 -11.60
N LYS A 121 -8.57 -3.19 -11.58
CA LYS A 121 -9.55 -3.31 -10.50
C LYS A 121 -8.82 -3.55 -9.17
N HIS A 122 -9.37 -3.03 -8.07
CA HIS A 122 -8.82 -3.27 -6.74
C HIS A 122 -8.73 -4.78 -6.44
N SER A 123 -7.71 -5.17 -5.72
CA SER A 123 -7.43 -6.58 -5.44
C SER A 123 -6.58 -6.72 -4.17
N LYS A 124 -6.74 -7.84 -3.45
CA LYS A 124 -5.84 -8.25 -2.37
C LYS A 124 -4.47 -8.67 -2.89
N THR A 125 -4.37 -8.99 -4.18
CA THR A 125 -3.12 -9.35 -4.87
C THR A 125 -2.65 -8.17 -5.70
N TRP A 126 -1.36 -7.84 -5.60
CA TRP A 126 -0.74 -6.74 -6.34
C TRP A 126 -0.67 -7.02 -7.84
N LYS A 127 -0.92 -6.00 -8.65
CA LYS A 127 -0.87 -6.07 -10.12
C LYS A 127 -0.01 -4.97 -10.76
N GLY A 128 0.62 -4.13 -9.96
CA GLY A 128 1.51 -3.07 -10.44
C GLY A 128 2.97 -3.52 -10.58
N ALA A 129 3.84 -2.55 -10.78
CA ALA A 129 5.28 -2.77 -10.86
C ALA A 129 5.91 -2.99 -9.48
N GLY A 130 7.13 -3.55 -9.45
CA GLY A 130 7.97 -3.61 -8.24
C GLY A 130 8.43 -5.00 -7.84
N LYS A 131 8.92 -5.08 -6.59
CA LYS A 131 9.42 -6.30 -5.94
C LYS A 131 8.51 -6.66 -4.75
N GLY A 132 8.22 -7.95 -4.59
CA GLY A 132 7.37 -8.41 -3.50
C GLY A 132 8.10 -8.57 -2.18
N ALA A 133 7.48 -8.12 -1.07
CA ALA A 133 7.93 -8.40 0.28
C ALA A 133 6.78 -8.96 1.14
N ASP A 134 7.13 -9.80 2.12
CA ASP A 134 6.12 -10.51 2.93
C ASP A 134 5.58 -9.64 4.06
N LYS A 135 4.28 -9.48 4.10
CA LYS A 135 3.57 -8.78 5.19
C LYS A 135 4.04 -7.34 5.40
N SER A 136 3.40 -6.60 6.29
CA SER A 136 3.76 -5.22 6.63
C SER A 136 5.19 -5.12 7.20
N ALA A 137 5.60 -6.07 8.04
CA ALA A 137 6.95 -6.07 8.59
C ALA A 137 8.04 -6.24 7.50
N GLY A 138 7.79 -7.10 6.50
CA GLY A 138 8.72 -7.28 5.37
C GLY A 138 8.80 -6.06 4.46
N ILE A 139 7.67 -5.41 4.17
CA ILE A 139 7.65 -4.11 3.46
C ILE A 139 8.48 -3.09 4.23
N ALA A 140 8.20 -3.00 5.49
CA ALA A 140 8.88 -2.10 6.38
C ALA A 140 10.40 -2.29 6.36
N GLN A 141 10.88 -3.52 6.43
CA GLN A 141 12.30 -3.86 6.37
C GLN A 141 12.88 -3.57 4.98
N ALA A 142 12.21 -3.99 3.91
CA ALA A 142 12.66 -3.80 2.54
C ALA A 142 12.88 -2.31 2.20
N VAL A 143 11.94 -1.44 2.56
CA VAL A 143 12.09 0.01 2.36
C VAL A 143 13.22 0.59 3.20
N LYS A 144 13.40 0.14 4.44
CA LYS A 144 14.49 0.60 5.32
C LYS A 144 15.87 0.27 4.74
N GLU A 145 16.03 -0.94 4.22
CA GLU A 145 17.33 -1.42 3.73
C GLU A 145 17.65 -0.98 2.30
N THR A 146 16.64 -0.62 1.52
CA THR A 146 16.83 -0.28 0.11
C THR A 146 16.73 1.23 -0.10
N LYS A 147 17.83 1.87 -0.51
CA LYS A 147 17.82 3.27 -0.92
C LYS A 147 17.00 3.47 -2.20
N ASN A 148 16.42 4.66 -2.33
CA ASN A 148 15.57 5.07 -3.46
C ASN A 148 14.32 4.22 -3.61
N SER A 149 13.82 3.66 -2.52
CA SER A 149 12.64 2.82 -2.51
C SER A 149 11.38 3.56 -2.07
N ILE A 150 10.24 3.00 -2.49
CA ILE A 150 8.89 3.45 -2.12
C ILE A 150 7.97 2.24 -1.95
N SER A 151 7.03 2.34 -1.04
CA SER A 151 5.98 1.35 -0.84
C SER A 151 4.76 1.97 -0.17
N TYR A 152 3.74 1.16 0.06
CA TYR A 152 2.60 1.45 0.92
C TYR A 152 2.60 0.49 2.11
N ASP A 153 2.20 0.98 3.28
CA ASP A 153 2.13 0.17 4.50
C ASP A 153 1.10 0.75 5.47
N GLU A 154 0.73 -0.01 6.47
CA GLU A 154 -0.09 0.49 7.56
C GLU A 154 0.66 1.54 8.38
N TRP A 155 -0.03 2.60 8.79
CA TRP A 155 0.54 3.70 9.56
C TRP A 155 1.30 3.26 10.81
N SER A 156 0.82 2.21 11.48
CA SER A 156 1.48 1.66 12.66
C SER A 156 2.91 1.15 12.39
N TYR A 157 3.15 0.59 11.19
CA TYR A 157 4.48 0.16 10.75
C TYR A 157 5.31 1.32 10.23
N ALA A 158 4.70 2.30 9.58
CA ALA A 158 5.36 3.50 9.12
C ALA A 158 5.94 4.32 10.29
N THR A 159 5.26 4.38 11.44
CA THR A 159 5.64 5.21 12.59
C THR A 159 6.56 4.51 13.59
N LYS A 160 6.47 3.19 13.75
CA LYS A 160 7.31 2.43 14.69
C LYS A 160 8.81 2.53 14.41
N ASN A 161 9.18 2.76 13.17
CA ASN A 161 10.56 2.96 12.77
C ASN A 161 10.79 4.45 12.51
N LYS A 162 11.21 5.18 13.53
CA LYS A 162 11.41 6.65 13.52
C LYS A 162 12.31 7.19 12.39
N ASP A 163 13.05 6.34 11.71
CA ASP A 163 13.93 6.70 10.59
C ASP A 163 13.21 6.71 9.23
N ARG A 164 11.89 6.47 9.19
CA ARG A 164 11.12 6.46 7.95
C ARG A 164 10.40 7.76 7.74
N LYS A 165 10.52 8.22 6.53
CA LYS A 165 9.80 9.37 6.02
C LYS A 165 8.48 8.88 5.41
N SER A 166 7.38 9.55 5.72
CA SER A 166 6.08 9.31 5.13
C SER A 166 5.70 10.47 4.21
N THR A 167 5.07 10.15 3.10
CA THR A 167 4.63 11.14 2.11
C THR A 167 3.34 11.82 2.54
N ARG A 168 3.23 13.12 2.34
CA ARG A 168 1.95 13.83 2.33
C ARG A 168 1.29 13.64 0.96
N LEU A 169 0.06 13.14 0.97
CA LEU A 169 -0.77 13.12 -0.23
C LEU A 169 -1.48 14.46 -0.33
N ASN A 170 -1.24 15.18 -1.43
CA ASN A 170 -2.07 16.31 -1.80
C ASN A 170 -3.30 15.79 -2.56
N SER A 171 -4.46 16.02 -1.98
CA SER A 171 -5.77 15.77 -2.59
C SER A 171 -6.10 16.85 -3.63
#